data_e296c6a06fabace8f7b7ee0e19b2d4c6
#
_entry.id   e296c6a06fabace8f7b7ee0e19b2d4c6
#
_cell.length_a   1.000
_cell.length_b   1.000
_cell.length_c   1.000
_cell.angle_alpha   90.00
_cell.angle_beta   90.00
_cell.angle_gamma   90.00
#
_symmetry.space_group_name_H-M   'P 1'
#
loop_
_entity.id
_entity.type
_entity.pdbx_description
1 polymer ?
#
loop_
_entity_poly.entity_id
_entity_poly.type
_entity_poly.pdbx_seq_one_letter_code
_entity_poly.pdbx_strand_id
1 'polypeptide(L)'
;MVVIDYIFIFFTVTISLMGMLRGFVSQLFSLSSWSIFVYVLFYHFEYFTDIVSSQISLDYNYIRIITVSLLTIFTVAFIFILNLTISKLIAATFFQNSNKIAGFLMSLIKSQIYIFVFVLVLFDTSFHESIFEDSLLVPYYAEFIEYISNYEDSLFNSLQI
;
A
#
# COMPACT_ATOMS: atom_id res chain seq x y z
N MET A 1 -6.90 -20.57 -16.46
CA MET A 1 -6.04 -20.06 -15.34
C MET A 1 -4.59 -20.10 -15.77
N VAL A 2 -3.97 -18.99 -15.81
CA VAL A 2 -2.55 -18.81 -16.19
C VAL A 2 -1.70 -18.68 -14.91
N VAL A 3 -0.38 -18.78 -15.04
CA VAL A 3 0.56 -18.66 -13.92
C VAL A 3 0.31 -17.43 -13.07
N ILE A 4 -0.09 -16.30 -13.65
CA ILE A 4 -0.37 -15.06 -12.95
C ILE A 4 -1.55 -15.19 -11.95
N ASP A 5 -2.59 -15.95 -12.30
CA ASP A 5 -3.74 -16.16 -11.42
C ASP A 5 -3.32 -16.91 -10.14
N TYR A 6 -2.45 -17.93 -10.29
CA TYR A 6 -1.92 -18.68 -9.14
C TYR A 6 -1.03 -17.79 -8.26
N ILE A 7 -0.24 -16.90 -8.87
CA ILE A 7 0.57 -15.92 -8.14
C ILE A 7 -0.33 -14.99 -7.34
N PHE A 8 -1.41 -14.48 -7.92
CA PHE A 8 -2.36 -13.58 -7.23
C PHE A 8 -3.07 -14.28 -6.08
N ILE A 9 -3.53 -15.53 -6.29
CA ILE A 9 -4.15 -16.33 -5.23
C ILE A 9 -3.15 -16.60 -4.10
N PHE A 10 -1.94 -17.06 -4.43
CA PHE A 10 -0.89 -17.31 -3.44
C PHE A 10 -0.52 -16.06 -2.64
N PHE A 11 -0.37 -14.93 -3.31
CA PHE A 11 -0.11 -13.64 -2.71
C PHE A 11 -1.25 -13.22 -1.76
N THR A 12 -2.50 -13.31 -2.21
CA THR A 12 -3.69 -13.00 -1.42
C THR A 12 -3.76 -13.86 -0.15
N VAL A 13 -3.61 -15.17 -0.29
CA VAL A 13 -3.63 -16.11 0.83
C VAL A 13 -2.51 -15.80 1.82
N THR A 14 -1.30 -15.59 1.33
CA THR A 14 -0.12 -15.30 2.17
C THR A 14 -0.32 -14.00 2.97
N ILE A 15 -0.74 -12.93 2.31
CA ILE A 15 -0.98 -11.64 2.98
C ILE A 15 -2.13 -11.75 3.98
N SER A 16 -3.21 -12.46 3.63
CA SER A 16 -4.36 -12.63 4.53
C SER A 16 -4.00 -13.43 5.79
N LEU A 17 -3.19 -14.49 5.66
CA LEU A 17 -2.69 -15.27 6.80
C LEU A 17 -1.76 -14.43 7.67
N MET A 18 -0.85 -13.65 7.07
CA MET A 18 -0.02 -12.70 7.82
C MET A 18 -0.86 -11.68 8.58
N GLY A 19 -1.96 -11.22 7.97
CA GLY A 19 -2.91 -10.31 8.59
C GLY A 19 -3.61 -10.90 9.79
N MET A 20 -3.98 -12.18 9.72
CA MET A 20 -4.54 -12.92 10.86
C MET A 20 -3.55 -13.00 12.03
N LEU A 21 -2.26 -13.22 11.75
CA LEU A 21 -1.22 -13.30 12.77
C LEU A 21 -0.97 -11.93 13.44
N ARG A 22 -1.00 -10.84 12.66
CA ARG A 22 -0.78 -9.47 13.17
C ARG A 22 -2.00 -8.89 13.86
N GLY A 23 -3.19 -9.25 13.43
CA GLY A 23 -4.46 -8.73 13.89
C GLY A 23 -4.84 -7.37 13.27
N PHE A 24 -6.13 -7.05 13.38
CA PHE A 24 -6.76 -5.87 12.75
C PHE A 24 -6.17 -4.55 13.27
N VAL A 25 -6.04 -4.40 14.58
CA VAL A 25 -5.59 -3.14 15.20
C VAL A 25 -4.16 -2.81 14.75
N SER A 26 -3.28 -3.80 14.72
CA SER A 26 -1.91 -3.63 14.23
C SER A 26 -1.88 -3.17 12.76
N GLN A 27 -2.76 -3.71 11.93
CA GLN A 27 -2.86 -3.32 10.52
C GLN A 27 -3.42 -1.92 10.32
N LEU A 28 -4.42 -1.54 11.14
CA LEU A 28 -4.99 -0.19 11.11
C LEU A 28 -3.91 0.85 11.45
N PHE A 29 -3.12 0.62 12.50
CA PHE A 29 -2.01 1.52 12.85
C PHE A 29 -0.93 1.57 11.76
N SER A 30 -0.61 0.44 11.15
CA SER A 30 0.32 0.40 10.02
C SER A 30 -0.21 1.23 8.84
N LEU A 31 -1.48 1.09 8.48
CA LEU A 31 -2.09 1.86 7.41
C LEU A 31 -2.10 3.35 7.71
N SER A 32 -2.49 3.73 8.93
CA SER A 32 -2.48 5.14 9.36
C SER A 32 -1.07 5.74 9.31
N SER A 33 -0.05 4.98 9.74
CA SER A 33 1.34 5.44 9.69
C SER A 33 1.83 5.64 8.26
N TRP A 34 1.46 4.76 7.33
CA TRP A 34 1.77 4.94 5.91
C TRP A 34 1.03 6.13 5.30
N SER A 35 -0.23 6.38 5.70
CA SER A 35 -0.97 7.57 5.26
C SER A 35 -0.31 8.86 5.75
N ILE A 36 0.16 8.89 7.00
CA ILE A 36 0.92 10.02 7.54
C ILE A 36 2.24 10.20 6.78
N PHE A 37 2.95 9.13 6.49
CA PHE A 37 4.19 9.17 5.71
C PHE A 37 3.98 9.78 4.32
N VAL A 38 2.95 9.33 3.60
CA VAL A 38 2.58 9.87 2.29
C VAL A 38 2.21 11.36 2.41
N TYR A 39 1.42 11.75 3.43
CA TYR A 39 1.11 13.15 3.69
C TYR A 39 2.37 14.00 3.91
N VAL A 40 3.31 13.51 4.73
CA VAL A 40 4.59 14.22 4.98
C VAL A 40 5.41 14.36 3.70
N LEU A 41 5.47 13.31 2.85
CA LEU A 41 6.17 13.39 1.57
C LEU A 41 5.56 14.43 0.62
N PHE A 42 4.23 14.55 0.58
CA PHE A 42 3.59 15.52 -0.33
C PHE A 42 3.67 16.96 0.15
N TYR A 43 3.51 17.20 1.46
CA TYR A 43 3.33 18.56 1.99
C TYR A 43 4.54 19.09 2.75
N HIS A 44 5.43 18.25 3.27
CA HIS A 44 6.55 18.65 4.12
C HIS A 44 7.90 18.14 3.63
N PHE A 45 7.97 17.57 2.46
CA PHE A 45 9.20 16.97 1.94
C PHE A 45 10.35 18.00 1.84
N GLU A 46 10.08 19.18 1.32
CA GLU A 46 11.09 20.22 1.17
C GLU A 46 11.65 20.69 2.52
N TYR A 47 10.77 20.84 3.52
CA TYR A 47 11.20 21.19 4.88
C TYR A 47 12.19 20.17 5.44
N PHE A 48 11.94 18.88 5.29
CA PHE A 48 12.90 17.86 5.73
C PHE A 48 14.17 17.82 4.87
N THR A 49 14.06 18.10 3.58
CA THR A 49 15.22 18.21 2.69
C THR A 49 16.12 19.34 3.10
N ASP A 50 15.58 20.48 3.49
CA ASP A 50 16.35 21.64 3.98
C ASP A 50 17.07 21.32 5.30
N ILE A 51 16.43 20.59 6.22
CA ILE A 51 17.07 20.13 7.45
C ILE A 51 18.27 19.24 7.12
N VAL A 52 18.13 18.29 6.20
CA VAL A 52 19.21 17.38 5.81
C VAL A 52 20.33 18.16 5.09
N SER A 53 19.97 19.09 4.21
CA SER A 53 20.93 19.92 3.47
C SER A 53 21.77 20.82 4.38
N SER A 54 21.21 21.26 5.50
CA SER A 54 21.96 22.06 6.49
C SER A 54 23.04 21.27 7.22
N GLN A 55 22.95 19.94 7.22
CA GLN A 55 23.92 19.05 7.89
C GLN A 55 24.92 18.40 6.93
N ILE A 56 24.57 18.28 5.65
CA ILE A 56 25.33 17.53 4.66
C ILE A 56 25.47 18.38 3.40
N SER A 57 26.71 18.69 3.01
CA SER A 57 27.03 19.44 1.78
C SER A 57 27.18 18.49 0.59
N LEU A 58 26.06 17.99 0.07
CA LEU A 58 26.01 17.16 -1.13
C LEU A 58 25.13 17.82 -2.20
N ASP A 59 25.18 17.29 -3.42
CA ASP A 59 24.26 17.68 -4.49
C ASP A 59 22.80 17.49 -4.08
N TYR A 60 21.94 18.43 -4.44
CA TYR A 60 20.52 18.45 -4.07
C TYR A 60 19.78 17.14 -4.38
N ASN A 61 20.11 16.49 -5.50
CA ASN A 61 19.49 15.21 -5.86
C ASN A 61 19.84 14.08 -4.87
N TYR A 62 21.07 14.03 -4.39
CA TYR A 62 21.48 13.04 -3.38
C TYR A 62 20.84 13.34 -2.03
N ILE A 63 20.69 14.59 -1.65
CA ILE A 63 20.01 15.01 -0.42
C ILE A 63 18.56 14.57 -0.44
N ARG A 64 17.84 14.70 -1.57
CA ARG A 64 16.46 14.22 -1.71
C ARG A 64 16.35 12.72 -1.51
N ILE A 65 17.22 11.93 -2.10
CA ILE A 65 17.26 10.47 -1.94
C ILE A 65 17.51 10.08 -0.47
N ILE A 66 18.47 10.76 0.18
CA ILE A 66 18.77 10.55 1.59
C ILE A 66 17.55 10.89 2.46
N THR A 67 16.90 12.01 2.20
CA THR A 67 15.71 12.45 2.94
C THR A 67 14.57 11.43 2.83
N VAL A 68 14.24 10.95 1.62
CA VAL A 68 13.22 9.90 1.44
C VAL A 68 13.61 8.63 2.17
N SER A 69 14.88 8.23 2.08
CA SER A 69 15.37 7.02 2.75
C SER A 69 15.26 7.12 4.28
N LEU A 70 15.65 8.25 4.85
CA LEU A 70 15.56 8.50 6.29
C LEU A 70 14.10 8.52 6.77
N LEU A 71 13.21 9.20 6.05
CA LEU A 71 11.77 9.23 6.38
C LEU A 71 11.15 7.83 6.29
N THR A 72 11.54 7.04 5.29
CA THR A 72 11.08 5.66 5.13
C THR A 72 11.54 4.78 6.29
N ILE A 73 12.85 4.84 6.64
CA ILE A 73 13.41 4.08 7.77
C ILE A 73 12.72 4.45 9.07
N PHE A 74 12.54 5.75 9.31
CA PHE A 74 11.86 6.24 10.51
C PHE A 74 10.42 5.74 10.59
N THR A 75 9.67 5.78 9.49
CA THR A 75 8.28 5.30 9.42
C THR A 75 8.22 3.80 9.69
N VAL A 76 9.09 3.00 9.08
CA VAL A 76 9.14 1.55 9.30
C VAL A 76 9.48 1.22 10.75
N ALA A 77 10.47 1.90 11.35
CA ALA A 77 10.84 1.73 12.74
C ALA A 77 9.68 2.11 13.69
N PHE A 78 8.99 3.21 13.41
CA PHE A 78 7.82 3.65 14.18
C PHE A 78 6.68 2.63 14.13
N ILE A 79 6.34 2.12 12.94
CA ILE A 79 5.35 1.06 12.75
C ILE A 79 5.75 -0.20 13.53
N PHE A 80 7.03 -0.57 13.49
CA PHE A 80 7.52 -1.75 14.21
C PHE A 80 7.35 -1.60 15.73
N ILE A 81 7.73 -0.46 16.29
CA ILE A 81 7.59 -0.18 17.72
C ILE A 81 6.11 -0.16 18.15
N LEU A 82 5.25 0.49 17.36
CA LEU A 82 3.80 0.50 17.59
C LEU A 82 3.23 -0.92 17.60
N ASN A 83 3.60 -1.73 16.61
CA ASN A 83 3.12 -3.11 16.51
C ASN A 83 3.53 -3.96 17.71
N LEU A 84 4.77 -3.81 18.21
CA LEU A 84 5.22 -4.52 19.41
C LEU A 84 4.41 -4.14 20.65
N THR A 85 4.14 -2.85 20.81
CA THR A 85 3.41 -2.34 21.97
C THR A 85 1.94 -2.76 21.94
N ILE A 86 1.29 -2.57 20.81
CA ILE A 86 -0.14 -2.85 20.63
C ILE A 86 -0.42 -4.35 20.68
N SER A 87 0.44 -5.18 20.05
CA SER A 87 0.27 -6.63 20.11
C SER A 87 0.26 -7.19 21.53
N LYS A 88 1.10 -6.63 22.41
CA LYS A 88 1.12 -6.99 23.85
C LYS A 88 -0.16 -6.57 24.57
N LEU A 89 -0.69 -5.39 24.27
CA LEU A 89 -1.94 -4.89 24.86
C LEU A 89 -3.14 -5.73 24.45
N ILE A 90 -3.24 -6.10 23.17
CA ILE A 90 -4.36 -6.88 22.64
C ILE A 90 -4.30 -8.33 23.09
N ALA A 91 -3.10 -8.92 23.19
CA ALA A 91 -2.93 -10.29 23.68
C ALA A 91 -3.49 -10.48 25.10
N ALA A 92 -3.54 -9.42 25.89
CA ALA A 92 -4.09 -9.40 27.25
C ALA A 92 -5.62 -9.21 27.28
N THR A 93 -6.30 -9.04 26.14
CA THR A 93 -7.74 -8.74 26.09
C THR A 93 -8.59 -9.90 25.57
N PHE A 94 -9.87 -9.94 25.95
CA PHE A 94 -10.87 -10.90 25.48
C PHE A 94 -11.10 -10.85 23.95
N PHE A 95 -10.69 -9.77 23.28
CA PHE A 95 -10.92 -9.52 21.85
C PHE A 95 -9.87 -10.15 20.92
N GLN A 96 -8.96 -10.98 21.43
CA GLN A 96 -7.85 -11.53 20.64
C GLN A 96 -8.32 -12.27 19.38
N ASN A 97 -9.34 -13.13 19.50
CA ASN A 97 -9.82 -13.92 18.37
C ASN A 97 -10.55 -13.05 17.32
N SER A 98 -11.40 -12.14 17.78
CA SER A 98 -12.09 -11.19 16.89
C SER A 98 -11.10 -10.29 16.16
N ASN A 99 -10.03 -9.86 16.83
CA ASN A 99 -8.96 -9.06 16.24
C ASN A 99 -8.19 -9.83 15.15
N LYS A 100 -7.98 -11.14 15.32
CA LYS A 100 -7.34 -11.98 14.29
C LYS A 100 -8.22 -12.16 13.06
N ILE A 101 -9.52 -12.43 13.24
CA ILE A 101 -10.48 -12.59 12.15
C ILE A 101 -10.60 -11.28 11.36
N ALA A 102 -10.80 -10.17 12.07
CA ALA A 102 -10.85 -8.85 11.43
C ALA A 102 -9.52 -8.50 10.73
N GLY A 103 -8.37 -8.92 11.27
CA GLY A 103 -7.06 -8.79 10.65
C GLY A 103 -6.94 -9.58 9.35
N PHE A 104 -7.49 -10.79 9.31
CA PHE A 104 -7.58 -11.58 8.08
C PHE A 104 -8.39 -10.85 6.99
N LEU A 105 -9.60 -10.38 7.33
CA LEU A 105 -10.47 -9.67 6.39
C LEU A 105 -9.83 -8.37 5.87
N MET A 106 -9.23 -7.59 6.77
CA MET A 106 -8.56 -6.36 6.38
C MET A 106 -7.38 -6.61 5.44
N SER A 107 -6.62 -7.67 5.68
CA SER A 107 -5.51 -8.06 4.81
C SER A 107 -5.95 -8.62 3.48
N LEU A 108 -7.09 -9.27 3.44
CA LEU A 108 -7.70 -9.75 2.20
C LEU A 108 -8.06 -8.54 1.31
N ILE A 109 -8.72 -7.52 1.85
CA ILE A 109 -9.02 -6.29 1.12
C ILE A 109 -7.72 -5.60 0.65
N LYS A 110 -6.73 -5.51 1.53
CA LYS A 110 -5.43 -4.89 1.25
C LYS A 110 -4.67 -5.62 0.12
N SER A 111 -4.74 -6.95 0.08
CA SER A 111 -4.13 -7.73 -0.99
C SER A 111 -4.77 -7.45 -2.35
N GLN A 112 -6.10 -7.26 -2.39
CA GLN A 112 -6.80 -6.89 -3.63
C GLN A 112 -6.37 -5.50 -4.12
N ILE A 113 -6.20 -4.53 -3.22
CA ILE A 113 -5.69 -3.20 -3.57
C ILE A 113 -4.28 -3.29 -4.17
N TYR A 114 -3.40 -4.12 -3.60
CA TYR A 114 -2.05 -4.29 -4.13
C TYR A 114 -2.04 -4.95 -5.52
N ILE A 115 -2.87 -5.97 -5.73
CA ILE A 115 -3.02 -6.60 -7.05
C ILE A 115 -3.59 -5.58 -8.04
N PHE A 116 -4.60 -4.81 -7.66
CA PHE A 116 -5.17 -3.77 -8.49
C PHE A 116 -4.12 -2.74 -8.94
N VAL A 117 -3.33 -2.20 -8.00
CA VAL A 117 -2.26 -1.26 -8.32
C VAL A 117 -1.21 -1.90 -9.22
N PHE A 118 -0.86 -3.16 -8.99
CA PHE A 118 0.07 -3.90 -9.82
C PHE A 118 -0.45 -4.07 -11.26
N VAL A 119 -1.72 -4.47 -11.43
CA VAL A 119 -2.36 -4.59 -12.74
C VAL A 119 -2.42 -3.23 -13.43
N LEU A 120 -2.79 -2.16 -12.71
CA LEU A 120 -2.87 -0.81 -13.25
C LEU A 120 -1.52 -0.33 -13.79
N VAL A 121 -0.43 -0.54 -13.05
CA VAL A 121 0.92 -0.16 -13.49
C VAL A 121 1.37 -0.95 -14.73
N LEU A 122 0.98 -2.23 -14.82
CA LEU A 122 1.34 -3.06 -15.96
C LEU A 122 0.42 -2.85 -17.18
N PHE A 123 -0.77 -2.29 -16.99
CA PHE A 123 -1.75 -2.10 -18.04
C PHE A 123 -1.22 -1.21 -19.19
N ASP A 124 -0.42 -0.21 -18.85
CA ASP A 124 0.21 0.71 -19.83
C ASP A 124 1.50 0.17 -20.44
N THR A 125 1.92 -1.05 -20.08
CA THR A 125 3.16 -1.63 -20.60
C THR A 125 2.91 -2.62 -21.74
N SER A 126 3.89 -2.77 -22.63
CA SER A 126 3.86 -3.74 -23.73
C SER A 126 3.75 -5.20 -23.28
N PHE A 127 3.90 -5.47 -21.99
CA PHE A 127 3.78 -6.81 -21.39
C PHE A 127 2.33 -7.21 -21.10
N HIS A 128 1.38 -6.29 -21.19
CA HIS A 128 -0.03 -6.51 -20.88
C HIS A 128 -0.61 -7.70 -21.64
N GLU A 129 -0.51 -7.70 -22.96
CA GLU A 129 -1.10 -8.76 -23.80
C GLU A 129 -0.51 -10.13 -23.49
N SER A 130 0.82 -10.25 -23.38
CA SER A 130 1.49 -11.53 -23.21
C SER A 130 1.30 -12.17 -21.83
N ILE A 131 1.07 -11.36 -20.77
CA ILE A 131 0.96 -11.87 -19.40
C ILE A 131 -0.49 -12.10 -19.00
N PHE A 132 -1.42 -11.32 -19.54
CA PHE A 132 -2.80 -11.25 -19.05
C PHE A 132 -3.84 -11.87 -19.99
N GLU A 133 -3.49 -12.17 -21.25
CA GLU A 133 -4.41 -12.61 -22.31
C GLU A 133 -5.31 -13.79 -21.90
N ASP A 134 -4.77 -14.74 -21.12
CA ASP A 134 -5.50 -15.93 -20.68
C ASP A 134 -5.85 -15.92 -19.17
N SER A 135 -5.64 -14.81 -18.48
CA SER A 135 -5.95 -14.71 -17.04
C SER A 135 -7.46 -14.67 -16.79
N LEU A 136 -7.91 -15.37 -15.75
CA LEU A 136 -9.30 -15.31 -15.29
C LEU A 136 -9.55 -14.14 -14.33
N LEU A 137 -8.53 -13.67 -13.62
CA LEU A 137 -8.67 -12.64 -12.60
C LEU A 137 -8.44 -11.24 -13.14
N VAL A 138 -7.52 -11.07 -14.08
CA VAL A 138 -7.17 -9.75 -14.64
C VAL A 138 -8.36 -9.03 -15.28
N PRO A 139 -9.27 -9.67 -16.01
CA PRO A 139 -10.44 -8.98 -16.61
C PRO A 139 -11.29 -8.24 -15.58
N TYR A 140 -11.45 -8.78 -14.35
CA TYR A 140 -12.20 -8.11 -13.29
C TYR A 140 -11.53 -6.82 -12.82
N TYR A 141 -10.19 -6.81 -12.77
CA TYR A 141 -9.44 -5.60 -12.44
C TYR A 141 -9.44 -4.60 -13.59
N ALA A 142 -9.34 -5.08 -14.84
CA ALA A 142 -9.39 -4.24 -16.04
C ALA A 142 -10.74 -3.53 -16.18
N GLU A 143 -11.85 -4.23 -15.99
CA GLU A 143 -13.20 -3.66 -15.99
C GLU A 143 -13.34 -2.56 -14.90
N PHE A 144 -12.76 -2.79 -13.73
CA PHE A 144 -12.78 -1.80 -12.65
C PHE A 144 -11.90 -0.58 -12.95
N ILE A 145 -10.76 -0.76 -13.62
CA ILE A 145 -9.88 0.33 -14.09
C ILE A 145 -10.63 1.18 -15.11
N GLU A 146 -11.28 0.55 -16.09
CA GLU A 146 -12.06 1.24 -17.12
C GLU A 146 -13.23 2.03 -16.49
N TYR A 147 -13.92 1.44 -15.52
CA TYR A 147 -14.99 2.12 -14.79
C TYR A 147 -14.49 3.40 -14.09
N ILE A 148 -13.32 3.35 -13.41
CA ILE A 148 -12.73 4.50 -12.73
C ILE A 148 -12.31 5.57 -13.74
N SER A 149 -11.66 5.18 -14.84
CA SER A 149 -11.22 6.09 -15.89
C SER A 149 -12.40 6.85 -16.51
N ASN A 150 -13.47 6.14 -16.86
CA ASN A 150 -14.69 6.75 -17.40
C ASN A 150 -15.37 7.69 -16.38
N TYR A 151 -15.29 7.40 -15.09
CA TYR A 151 -15.81 8.25 -14.04
C TYR A 151 -14.97 9.53 -13.87
N GLU A 152 -13.66 9.44 -13.97
CA GLU A 152 -12.73 10.57 -13.92
C GLU A 152 -12.99 11.53 -15.10
N ASP A 153 -13.09 11.01 -16.32
CA ASP A 153 -13.41 11.79 -17.51
C ASP A 153 -14.78 12.50 -17.38
N SER A 154 -15.77 11.84 -16.80
CA SER A 154 -17.09 12.44 -16.56
C SER A 154 -17.05 13.58 -15.54
N LEU A 155 -16.21 13.47 -14.48
CA LEU A 155 -16.00 14.52 -13.49
C LEU A 155 -15.27 15.73 -14.09
N PHE A 156 -14.19 15.50 -14.86
CA PHE A 156 -13.47 16.58 -15.52
C PHE A 156 -14.36 17.34 -16.51
N ASN A 157 -15.19 16.66 -17.29
CA ASN A 157 -16.14 17.29 -18.20
C ASN A 157 -17.24 18.07 -17.46
N SER A 158 -17.64 17.65 -16.26
CA SER A 158 -18.63 18.35 -15.43
C SER A 158 -18.08 19.59 -14.73
N LEU A 159 -16.75 19.68 -14.55
CA LEU A 159 -16.06 20.81 -13.90
C LEU A 159 -15.60 21.89 -14.91
N GLN A 160 -15.73 21.63 -16.21
CA GLN A 160 -15.40 22.58 -17.28
C GLN A 160 -16.60 23.42 -17.76
N ILE A 161 -17.67 23.52 -16.96
CA ILE A 161 -18.82 24.43 -17.22
C ILE A 161 -18.59 25.77 -16.51
#